data_51c51af9b194565a74207923a3795141
#
_entry.id   51c51af9b194565a74207923a3795141
#
_cell.length_a   1.000
_cell.length_b   1.000
_cell.length_c   1.000
_cell.angle_alpha   90.00
_cell.angle_beta   90.00
_cell.angle_gamma   90.00
#
_symmetry.space_group_name_H-M   'P 1'
#
loop_
_entity.id
_entity.type
_entity.pdbx_description
1 polymer ?
#
loop_
_entity_poly.entity_id
_entity_poly.type
_entity_poly.pdbx_seq_one_letter_code
_entity_poly.pdbx_strand_id
1 'polypeptide(L)'
;MVVDSGSTDGTLDVLAKDPRLEVHHRAFDSFADQCNFGLSLVKTEWVLSMDADYELSDRLVSELRQLTPSAQQMGYRARFVYRIHGRPLRGTLYPPRTVLYRTRMGRYEKEGHGHRIRLSGAVSPLGGVIYHDDRKPLARWLTSQLGYASREAAHLLETPSEQLSRTDRIRRMGWPAPFLVVFYVLIAKGALLDGSAGWYYAFQRLVAEVLVALALLDRRLSGERA
;
A
#
# COMPACT_ATOMS: atom_id res chain seq x y z
N MET A 1 -11.84 12.09 -10.93
CA MET A 1 -12.28 12.47 -9.59
C MET A 1 -11.12 12.33 -8.62
N VAL A 2 -10.92 13.28 -7.74
CA VAL A 2 -9.90 13.29 -6.68
C VAL A 2 -10.61 13.53 -5.36
N VAL A 3 -10.20 12.81 -4.31
CA VAL A 3 -10.65 13.06 -2.92
C VAL A 3 -9.47 13.62 -2.16
N ASP A 4 -9.53 14.88 -1.81
CA ASP A 4 -8.50 15.62 -1.06
C ASP A 4 -8.84 15.70 0.43
N SER A 5 -7.82 15.59 1.28
CA SER A 5 -7.98 15.59 2.74
C SER A 5 -7.53 16.92 3.39
N GLY A 6 -7.42 17.96 2.61
CA GLY A 6 -6.97 19.29 3.08
C GLY A 6 -5.50 19.56 2.75
N SER A 7 -5.11 19.37 1.50
CA SER A 7 -3.78 19.74 1.00
C SER A 7 -3.51 21.23 1.14
N THR A 8 -2.30 21.59 1.62
CA THR A 8 -1.87 22.99 1.83
C THR A 8 -0.60 23.34 1.03
N ASP A 9 -0.17 22.47 0.12
CA ASP A 9 1.09 22.51 -0.61
C ASP A 9 0.93 22.96 -2.10
N GLY A 10 -0.21 23.57 -2.44
CA GLY A 10 -0.52 23.96 -3.82
C GLY A 10 -1.12 22.85 -4.68
N THR A 11 -1.38 21.66 -4.12
CA THR A 11 -2.03 20.55 -4.85
C THR A 11 -3.37 20.97 -5.44
N LEU A 12 -4.22 21.67 -4.67
CA LEU A 12 -5.53 22.13 -5.12
C LEU A 12 -5.44 23.11 -6.30
N ASP A 13 -4.43 24.01 -6.30
CA ASP A 13 -4.20 24.96 -7.41
C ASP A 13 -3.77 24.23 -8.70
N VAL A 14 -3.05 23.12 -8.58
CA VAL A 14 -2.67 22.28 -9.73
C VAL A 14 -3.89 21.54 -10.27
N LEU A 15 -4.70 20.94 -9.39
CA LEU A 15 -5.90 20.21 -9.79
C LEU A 15 -6.95 21.11 -10.44
N ALA A 16 -7.10 22.34 -9.98
CA ALA A 16 -8.06 23.32 -10.54
C ALA A 16 -7.75 23.74 -11.99
N LYS A 17 -6.52 23.51 -12.47
CA LYS A 17 -6.13 23.81 -13.86
C LYS A 17 -6.66 22.83 -14.88
N ASP A 18 -7.07 21.62 -14.47
CA ASP A 18 -7.64 20.61 -15.37
C ASP A 18 -9.16 20.52 -15.17
N PRO A 19 -9.98 21.07 -16.10
CA PRO A 19 -11.45 21.07 -15.96
C PRO A 19 -12.09 19.68 -16.04
N ARG A 20 -11.32 18.64 -16.37
CA ARG A 20 -11.78 17.23 -16.38
C ARG A 20 -11.77 16.62 -14.98
N LEU A 21 -11.15 17.29 -14.00
CA LEU A 21 -11.03 16.79 -12.64
C LEU A 21 -12.18 17.29 -11.76
N GLU A 22 -12.86 16.36 -11.12
CA GLU A 22 -13.74 16.66 -10.00
C GLU A 22 -12.95 16.47 -8.70
N VAL A 23 -12.87 17.50 -7.88
CA VAL A 23 -12.16 17.49 -6.59
C VAL A 23 -13.19 17.57 -5.46
N HIS A 24 -13.15 16.59 -4.57
CA HIS A 24 -14.01 16.54 -3.39
C HIS A 24 -13.17 16.59 -2.12
N HIS A 25 -13.53 17.49 -1.21
CA HIS A 25 -12.87 17.56 0.09
C HIS A 25 -13.50 16.59 1.09
N ARG A 26 -12.66 15.86 1.81
CA ARG A 26 -13.07 15.08 2.98
C ARG A 26 -11.93 15.01 3.98
N ALA A 27 -12.15 15.44 5.22
CA ALA A 27 -11.18 15.29 6.30
C ALA A 27 -10.79 13.80 6.46
N PHE A 28 -9.49 13.55 6.63
CA PHE A 28 -8.98 12.19 6.73
C PHE A 28 -9.29 11.59 8.11
N ASP A 29 -9.93 10.44 8.12
CA ASP A 29 -10.15 9.61 9.29
C ASP A 29 -9.48 8.23 9.14
N SER A 30 -9.71 7.55 8.02
CA SER A 30 -9.01 6.33 7.65
C SER A 30 -8.94 6.16 6.13
N PHE A 31 -7.97 5.38 5.65
CA PHE A 31 -7.87 5.05 4.22
C PHE A 31 -9.12 4.34 3.70
N ALA A 32 -9.68 3.40 4.47
CA ALA A 32 -10.87 2.68 4.04
C ALA A 32 -12.08 3.62 3.88
N ASP A 33 -12.30 4.50 4.84
CA ASP A 33 -13.42 5.44 4.81
C ASP A 33 -13.23 6.50 3.73
N GLN A 34 -11.98 6.95 3.48
CA GLN A 34 -11.63 7.86 2.39
C GLN A 34 -11.94 7.23 1.02
N CYS A 35 -11.49 5.99 0.81
CA CYS A 35 -11.76 5.26 -0.43
C CYS A 35 -13.25 4.95 -0.62
N ASN A 36 -13.97 4.57 0.44
CA ASN A 36 -15.41 4.33 0.37
C ASN A 36 -16.21 5.61 0.07
N PHE A 37 -15.79 6.75 0.61
CA PHE A 37 -16.36 8.04 0.25
C PHE A 37 -16.16 8.33 -1.24
N GLY A 38 -14.92 8.21 -1.74
CA GLY A 38 -14.65 8.36 -3.17
C GLY A 38 -15.50 7.42 -4.01
N LEU A 39 -15.59 6.15 -3.60
CA LEU A 39 -16.39 5.14 -4.29
C LEU A 39 -17.88 5.48 -4.35
N SER A 40 -18.42 6.12 -3.31
CA SER A 40 -19.83 6.54 -3.27
C SER A 40 -20.18 7.65 -4.28
N LEU A 41 -19.17 8.39 -4.75
CA LEU A 41 -19.33 9.47 -5.74
C LEU A 41 -19.19 8.97 -7.18
N VAL A 42 -18.61 7.78 -7.40
CA VAL A 42 -18.38 7.22 -8.74
C VAL A 42 -19.69 6.75 -9.35
N LYS A 43 -20.00 7.25 -10.56
CA LYS A 43 -21.22 6.92 -11.32
C LYS A 43 -21.01 5.86 -12.40
N THR A 44 -19.75 5.61 -12.78
CA THR A 44 -19.39 4.64 -13.81
C THR A 44 -19.49 3.22 -13.29
N GLU A 45 -19.71 2.26 -14.18
CA GLU A 45 -19.78 0.83 -13.83
C GLU A 45 -18.44 0.30 -13.28
N TRP A 46 -17.34 0.81 -13.81
CA TRP A 46 -15.99 0.43 -13.43
C TRP A 46 -15.25 1.62 -12.83
N VAL A 47 -14.41 1.35 -11.84
CA VAL A 47 -13.53 2.33 -11.21
C VAL A 47 -12.09 1.82 -11.20
N LEU A 48 -11.16 2.67 -11.63
CA LEU A 48 -9.73 2.50 -11.43
C LEU A 48 -9.33 3.33 -10.20
N SER A 49 -9.04 2.66 -9.10
CA SER A 49 -8.65 3.30 -7.84
C SER A 49 -7.14 3.42 -7.75
N MET A 50 -6.66 4.66 -7.60
CA MET A 50 -5.24 5.01 -7.62
C MET A 50 -4.89 5.91 -6.44
N ASP A 51 -3.74 5.68 -5.81
CA ASP A 51 -3.13 6.65 -4.92
C ASP A 51 -2.40 7.73 -5.75
N ALA A 52 -2.20 8.93 -5.19
CA ALA A 52 -1.64 10.06 -5.91
C ALA A 52 -0.17 9.88 -6.35
N ASP A 53 0.53 8.90 -5.76
CA ASP A 53 1.93 8.53 -6.04
C ASP A 53 2.06 7.31 -6.97
N TYR A 54 0.96 6.91 -7.65
CA TYR A 54 0.94 5.83 -8.61
C TYR A 54 1.02 6.33 -10.05
N GLU A 55 1.81 5.64 -10.87
CA GLU A 55 1.96 5.89 -12.30
C GLU A 55 1.72 4.59 -13.07
N LEU A 56 0.84 4.63 -14.06
CA LEU A 56 0.57 3.47 -14.93
C LEU A 56 1.71 3.30 -15.95
N SER A 57 2.18 2.06 -16.15
CA SER A 57 3.06 1.79 -17.28
C SER A 57 2.30 1.91 -18.61
N ASP A 58 3.00 2.27 -19.71
CA ASP A 58 2.41 2.36 -21.06
C ASP A 58 1.71 1.06 -21.49
N ARG A 59 2.31 -0.08 -21.11
CA ARG A 59 1.70 -1.39 -21.32
C ARG A 59 0.35 -1.50 -20.61
N LEU A 60 0.26 -1.03 -19.34
CA LEU A 60 -1.00 -1.08 -18.60
C LEU A 60 -2.04 -0.14 -19.20
N VAL A 61 -1.64 1.06 -19.60
CA VAL A 61 -2.54 2.01 -20.29
C VAL A 61 -3.10 1.39 -21.58
N SER A 62 -2.24 0.75 -22.37
CA SER A 62 -2.66 0.10 -23.62
C SER A 62 -3.59 -1.09 -23.36
N GLU A 63 -3.29 -1.89 -22.35
CA GLU A 63 -4.12 -3.02 -21.91
C GLU A 63 -5.52 -2.54 -21.44
N LEU A 64 -5.57 -1.50 -20.60
CA LEU A 64 -6.83 -0.94 -20.10
C LEU A 64 -7.72 -0.39 -21.23
N ARG A 65 -7.13 0.21 -22.27
CA ARG A 65 -7.88 0.73 -23.43
C ARG A 65 -8.52 -0.37 -24.28
N GLN A 66 -7.93 -1.56 -24.28
CA GLN A 66 -8.39 -2.72 -25.05
C GLN A 66 -9.20 -3.70 -24.21
N LEU A 67 -9.30 -3.45 -22.90
CA LEU A 67 -9.93 -4.36 -21.95
C LEU A 67 -11.44 -4.48 -22.22
N THR A 68 -11.90 -5.71 -22.45
CA THR A 68 -13.32 -6.03 -22.61
C THR A 68 -13.72 -7.02 -21.51
N PRO A 69 -14.19 -6.52 -20.34
CA PRO A 69 -14.55 -7.38 -19.23
C PRO A 69 -15.75 -8.26 -19.53
N SER A 70 -15.70 -9.53 -19.16
CA SER A 70 -16.87 -10.41 -19.19
C SER A 70 -17.88 -10.03 -18.11
N ALA A 71 -19.12 -10.51 -18.23
CA ALA A 71 -20.17 -10.26 -17.23
C ALA A 71 -19.80 -10.80 -15.84
N GLN A 72 -19.02 -11.89 -15.76
CA GLN A 72 -18.59 -12.53 -14.52
C GLN A 72 -17.37 -11.86 -13.89
N GLN A 73 -16.68 -11.00 -14.65
CA GLN A 73 -15.49 -10.33 -14.14
C GLN A 73 -15.86 -9.21 -13.16
N MET A 74 -15.33 -9.28 -11.94
CA MET A 74 -15.62 -8.31 -10.88
C MET A 74 -14.47 -7.34 -10.64
N GLY A 75 -13.23 -7.73 -10.97
CA GLY A 75 -12.09 -6.86 -10.80
C GLY A 75 -10.81 -7.37 -11.46
N TYR A 76 -9.81 -6.51 -11.44
CA TYR A 76 -8.47 -6.78 -11.96
C TYR A 76 -7.44 -6.31 -10.96
N ARG A 77 -6.38 -7.11 -10.76
CA ARG A 77 -5.25 -6.77 -9.89
C ARG A 77 -4.02 -6.46 -10.74
N ALA A 78 -3.32 -5.39 -10.37
CA ALA A 78 -2.05 -5.03 -10.97
C ALA A 78 -0.88 -5.40 -10.05
N ARG A 79 0.27 -5.70 -10.67
CA ARG A 79 1.55 -5.79 -9.97
C ARG A 79 2.12 -4.38 -9.81
N PHE A 80 2.84 -4.17 -8.70
CA PHE A 80 3.51 -2.92 -8.44
C PHE A 80 5.03 -3.06 -8.60
N VAL A 81 5.63 -2.04 -9.19
CA VAL A 81 7.07 -1.84 -9.23
C VAL A 81 7.38 -0.63 -8.35
N TYR A 82 7.98 -0.88 -7.21
CA TYR A 82 8.39 0.19 -6.32
C TYR A 82 9.61 0.92 -6.88
N ARG A 83 9.59 2.25 -6.82
CA ARG A 83 10.70 3.10 -7.21
C ARG A 83 11.31 3.78 -5.99
N ILE A 84 12.62 3.92 -5.99
CA ILE A 84 13.36 4.73 -5.03
C ILE A 84 13.98 5.90 -5.80
N HIS A 85 13.47 7.10 -5.58
CA HIS A 85 13.87 8.31 -6.33
C HIS A 85 13.86 8.08 -7.86
N GLY A 86 12.79 7.54 -8.37
CA GLY A 86 12.60 7.23 -9.80
C GLY A 86 13.25 5.93 -10.29
N ARG A 87 14.12 5.28 -9.51
CA ARG A 87 14.80 4.04 -9.89
C ARG A 87 13.95 2.82 -9.56
N PRO A 88 13.50 2.04 -10.55
CA PRO A 88 12.65 0.88 -10.30
C PRO A 88 13.44 -0.24 -9.62
N LEU A 89 12.82 -0.89 -8.64
CA LEU A 89 13.36 -2.08 -7.98
C LEU A 89 12.87 -3.35 -8.68
N ARG A 90 13.75 -4.35 -8.82
CA ARG A 90 13.44 -5.69 -9.36
C ARG A 90 12.44 -6.43 -8.50
N GLY A 91 12.58 -6.30 -7.18
CA GLY A 91 11.72 -6.95 -6.23
C GLY A 91 11.37 -6.07 -5.04
N THR A 92 10.13 -6.17 -4.60
CA THR A 92 9.59 -5.40 -3.48
C THR A 92 8.73 -6.29 -2.61
N LEU A 93 8.45 -5.85 -1.38
CA LEU A 93 7.47 -6.48 -0.50
C LEU A 93 6.05 -6.03 -0.79
N TYR A 94 5.85 -5.08 -1.72
CA TYR A 94 4.53 -4.55 -2.05
C TYR A 94 3.74 -5.59 -2.87
N PRO A 95 2.61 -6.09 -2.35
CA PRO A 95 1.86 -7.14 -3.03
C PRO A 95 1.06 -6.58 -4.21
N PRO A 96 0.69 -7.44 -5.20
CA PRO A 96 -0.31 -7.07 -6.20
C PRO A 96 -1.62 -6.67 -5.52
N ARG A 97 -2.26 -5.58 -6.00
CA ARG A 97 -3.53 -5.09 -5.48
C ARG A 97 -4.59 -5.05 -6.56
N THR A 98 -5.84 -5.26 -6.16
CA THR A 98 -7.00 -5.00 -7.03
C THR A 98 -7.18 -3.50 -7.14
N VAL A 99 -7.08 -2.99 -8.38
CA VAL A 99 -7.10 -1.56 -8.67
C VAL A 99 -8.23 -1.16 -9.60
N LEU A 100 -8.68 -2.06 -10.48
CA LEU A 100 -9.82 -1.86 -11.37
C LEU A 100 -10.93 -2.84 -10.97
N TYR A 101 -12.14 -2.36 -10.73
CA TYR A 101 -13.25 -3.22 -10.28
C TYR A 101 -14.62 -2.59 -10.54
N ARG A 102 -15.68 -3.42 -10.51
CA ARG A 102 -17.06 -2.94 -10.60
C ARG A 102 -17.43 -2.11 -9.38
N THR A 103 -17.80 -0.87 -9.61
CA THR A 103 -18.02 0.15 -8.57
C THR A 103 -18.98 -0.31 -7.48
N ARG A 104 -20.10 -0.90 -7.85
CA ARG A 104 -21.15 -1.32 -6.92
C ARG A 104 -20.82 -2.60 -6.13
N MET A 105 -19.80 -3.33 -6.54
CA MET A 105 -19.40 -4.61 -5.94
C MET A 105 -18.24 -4.47 -4.96
N GLY A 106 -17.60 -3.29 -4.93
CA GLY A 106 -16.42 -3.03 -4.11
C GLY A 106 -16.77 -2.35 -2.79
N ARG A 107 -16.12 -2.79 -1.72
CA ARG A 107 -16.13 -2.11 -0.42
C ARG A 107 -14.74 -2.21 0.19
N TYR A 108 -14.25 -1.08 0.68
CA TYR A 108 -12.98 -1.06 1.41
C TYR A 108 -13.21 -1.39 2.89
N GLU A 109 -12.39 -2.28 3.41
CA GLU A 109 -12.32 -2.63 4.83
C GLU A 109 -10.95 -2.28 5.39
N LYS A 110 -10.92 -1.95 6.67
CA LYS A 110 -9.68 -1.74 7.41
C LYS A 110 -8.96 -3.09 7.57
N GLU A 111 -7.67 -3.11 7.30
CA GLU A 111 -6.82 -4.29 7.45
C GLU A 111 -5.47 -3.84 8.05
N GLY A 112 -5.30 -4.08 9.35
CA GLY A 112 -4.15 -3.57 10.09
C GLY A 112 -4.04 -2.04 10.00
N HIS A 113 -2.89 -1.55 9.56
CA HIS A 113 -2.65 -0.12 9.32
C HIS A 113 -3.10 0.37 7.93
N GLY A 114 -3.59 -0.53 7.07
CA GLY A 114 -3.99 -0.23 5.70
C GLY A 114 -5.48 -0.47 5.44
N HIS A 115 -5.78 -0.72 4.19
CA HIS A 115 -7.12 -1.02 3.71
C HIS A 115 -7.05 -2.06 2.59
N ARG A 116 -8.13 -2.81 2.43
CA ARG A 116 -8.29 -3.76 1.34
C ARG A 116 -9.66 -3.65 0.72
N ILE A 117 -9.71 -3.67 -0.61
CA ILE A 117 -10.98 -3.82 -1.33
C ILE A 117 -11.48 -5.26 -1.21
N ARG A 118 -12.72 -5.44 -0.81
CA ARG A 118 -13.45 -6.71 -0.83
C ARG A 118 -14.34 -6.75 -2.05
N LEU A 119 -14.22 -7.84 -2.78
CA LEU A 119 -15.03 -8.13 -3.97
C LEU A 119 -15.51 -9.56 -3.89
N SER A 120 -16.78 -9.77 -4.26
CA SER A 120 -17.33 -11.12 -4.43
C SER A 120 -17.33 -11.47 -5.91
N GLY A 121 -16.48 -12.40 -6.34
CA GLY A 121 -16.40 -12.87 -7.71
C GLY A 121 -14.99 -12.89 -8.30
N ALA A 122 -14.90 -13.05 -9.62
CA ALA A 122 -13.64 -13.27 -10.31
C ALA A 122 -12.76 -12.01 -10.36
N VAL A 123 -11.48 -12.16 -9.98
CA VAL A 123 -10.46 -11.13 -10.08
C VAL A 123 -9.28 -11.66 -10.90
N SER A 124 -9.03 -11.08 -12.06
CA SER A 124 -7.96 -11.49 -12.97
C SER A 124 -6.71 -10.59 -12.82
N PRO A 125 -5.51 -11.11 -13.11
CA PRO A 125 -4.30 -10.29 -13.15
C PRO A 125 -4.26 -9.45 -14.43
N LEU A 126 -3.69 -8.23 -14.33
CA LEU A 126 -3.27 -7.41 -15.46
C LEU A 126 -1.81 -7.72 -15.83
N GLY A 127 -1.48 -7.62 -17.11
CA GLY A 127 -0.13 -7.87 -17.61
C GLY A 127 0.82 -6.68 -17.44
N GLY A 128 0.27 -5.45 -17.41
CA GLY A 128 1.01 -4.24 -17.13
C GLY A 128 1.29 -4.06 -15.64
N VAL A 129 2.05 -3.01 -15.30
CA VAL A 129 2.43 -2.71 -13.91
C VAL A 129 2.07 -1.28 -13.54
N ILE A 130 1.96 -1.04 -12.23
CA ILE A 130 1.86 0.29 -11.64
C ILE A 130 3.18 0.59 -10.96
N TYR A 131 3.75 1.75 -11.25
CA TYR A 131 4.90 2.27 -10.54
C TYR A 131 4.43 3.00 -9.28
N HIS A 132 5.11 2.75 -8.17
CA HIS A 132 4.89 3.44 -6.91
C HIS A 132 6.20 4.11 -6.48
N ASP A 133 6.27 5.42 -6.56
CA ASP A 133 7.43 6.23 -6.23
C ASP A 133 7.11 7.17 -5.06
N ASP A 134 7.11 6.61 -3.86
CA ASP A 134 6.88 7.38 -2.63
C ASP A 134 8.10 8.26 -2.32
N ARG A 135 8.07 9.52 -2.78
CA ARG A 135 9.15 10.50 -2.63
C ARG A 135 9.09 11.27 -1.31
N LYS A 136 8.53 10.68 -0.27
CA LYS A 136 8.52 11.31 1.05
C LYS A 136 9.92 11.60 1.55
N PRO A 137 10.16 12.80 2.11
CA PRO A 137 11.40 13.07 2.83
C PRO A 137 11.65 12.02 3.91
N LEU A 138 12.90 11.62 4.11
CA LEU A 138 13.28 10.57 5.06
C LEU A 138 12.72 10.82 6.48
N ALA A 139 12.76 12.07 6.95
CA ALA A 139 12.20 12.43 8.25
C ALA A 139 10.69 12.13 8.35
N ARG A 140 9.92 12.50 7.33
CA ARG A 140 8.48 12.23 7.27
C ARG A 140 8.21 10.72 7.19
N TRP A 141 9.02 10.00 6.43
CA TRP A 141 8.94 8.54 6.37
C TRP A 141 9.16 7.91 7.74
N LEU A 142 10.23 8.31 8.47
CA LEU A 142 10.52 7.81 9.82
C LEU A 142 9.37 8.08 10.80
N THR A 143 8.82 9.30 10.81
CA THR A 143 7.67 9.64 11.66
C THR A 143 6.47 8.72 11.36
N SER A 144 6.20 8.46 10.09
CA SER A 144 5.13 7.54 9.69
C SER A 144 5.39 6.11 10.18
N GLN A 145 6.66 5.65 10.10
CA GLN A 145 7.03 4.30 10.55
C GLN A 145 6.84 4.09 12.05
N LEU A 146 7.04 5.11 12.89
CA LEU A 146 6.76 5.02 14.32
C LEU A 146 5.27 4.72 14.58
N GLY A 147 4.37 5.44 13.91
CA GLY A 147 2.94 5.19 14.02
C GLY A 147 2.52 3.82 13.47
N TYR A 148 3.15 3.37 12.36
CA TYR A 148 2.89 2.04 11.81
C TYR A 148 3.38 0.93 12.74
N ALA A 149 4.58 1.07 13.31
CA ALA A 149 5.16 0.10 14.22
C ALA A 149 4.30 -0.12 15.47
N SER A 150 3.79 0.96 16.07
CA SER A 150 2.90 0.86 17.24
C SER A 150 1.61 0.10 16.94
N ARG A 151 0.95 0.40 15.81
CA ARG A 151 -0.28 -0.31 15.39
C ARG A 151 -0.02 -1.76 15.04
N GLU A 152 1.09 -2.03 14.36
CA GLU A 152 1.48 -3.38 13.97
C GLU A 152 1.83 -4.23 15.20
N ALA A 153 2.54 -3.67 16.17
CA ALA A 153 2.83 -4.35 17.42
C ALA A 153 1.55 -4.71 18.19
N ALA A 154 0.57 -3.79 18.25
CA ALA A 154 -0.73 -4.07 18.83
C ALA A 154 -1.42 -5.24 18.12
N HIS A 155 -1.53 -5.18 16.79
CA HIS A 155 -2.13 -6.24 15.98
C HIS A 155 -1.47 -7.60 16.20
N LEU A 156 -0.13 -7.65 16.21
CA LEU A 156 0.63 -8.90 16.42
C LEU A 156 0.43 -9.49 17.82
N LEU A 157 0.19 -8.67 18.85
CA LEU A 157 -0.06 -9.14 20.22
C LEU A 157 -1.51 -9.57 20.43
N GLU A 158 -2.47 -8.81 19.90
CA GLU A 158 -3.90 -9.02 20.07
C GLU A 158 -4.44 -10.19 19.23
N THR A 159 -3.80 -10.47 18.08
CA THR A 159 -4.27 -11.52 17.17
C THR A 159 -3.88 -12.91 17.70
N PRO A 160 -4.82 -13.86 17.82
CA PRO A 160 -4.53 -15.24 18.17
C PRO A 160 -3.51 -15.88 17.22
N SER A 161 -2.62 -16.74 17.77
CA SER A 161 -1.52 -17.34 17.01
C SER A 161 -1.97 -18.12 15.78
N GLU A 162 -3.14 -18.76 15.85
CA GLU A 162 -3.75 -19.56 14.78
C GLU A 162 -4.14 -18.69 13.57
N GLN A 163 -4.50 -17.43 13.82
CA GLN A 163 -4.92 -16.48 12.78
C GLN A 163 -3.74 -15.73 12.17
N LEU A 164 -2.57 -15.73 12.83
CA LEU A 164 -1.37 -15.08 12.31
C LEU A 164 -0.76 -15.87 11.14
N SER A 165 -0.35 -15.16 10.09
CA SER A 165 0.47 -15.74 9.04
C SER A 165 1.82 -16.26 9.58
N ARG A 166 2.52 -17.11 8.81
CA ARG A 166 3.87 -17.56 9.18
C ARG A 166 4.84 -16.39 9.36
N THR A 167 4.74 -15.40 8.50
CA THR A 167 5.55 -14.17 8.58
C THR A 167 5.25 -13.39 9.85
N ASP A 168 3.98 -13.22 10.20
CA ASP A 168 3.58 -12.46 11.39
C ASP A 168 3.97 -13.17 12.69
N ARG A 169 3.97 -14.51 12.69
CA ARG A 169 4.50 -15.29 13.84
C ARG A 169 5.99 -15.05 14.06
N ILE A 170 6.79 -14.96 12.97
CA ILE A 170 8.22 -14.59 13.06
C ILE A 170 8.38 -13.16 13.56
N ARG A 171 7.62 -12.22 13.01
CA ARG A 171 7.64 -10.81 13.42
C ARG A 171 7.25 -10.63 14.88
N ARG A 172 6.25 -11.39 15.36
CA ARG A 172 5.85 -11.39 16.77
C ARG A 172 6.95 -11.87 17.72
N MET A 173 7.90 -12.69 17.27
CA MET A 173 9.08 -13.04 18.08
C MET A 173 9.97 -11.81 18.33
N GLY A 174 9.94 -10.81 17.46
CA GLY A 174 10.69 -9.55 17.53
C GLY A 174 12.06 -9.66 16.84
N TRP A 175 13.06 -10.18 17.53
CA TRP A 175 14.46 -10.16 17.12
C TRP A 175 14.81 -10.78 15.76
N PRO A 176 14.16 -11.84 15.22
CA PRO A 176 14.57 -12.44 13.96
C PRO A 176 14.19 -11.60 12.74
N ALA A 177 13.04 -10.93 12.78
CA ALA A 177 12.45 -10.26 11.62
C ALA A 177 13.36 -9.19 10.98
N PRO A 178 14.04 -8.30 11.76
CA PRO A 178 14.92 -7.30 11.18
C PRO A 178 16.07 -7.88 10.33
N PHE A 179 16.65 -8.99 10.76
CA PHE A 179 17.75 -9.64 10.03
C PHE A 179 17.23 -10.39 8.81
N LEU A 180 16.14 -11.14 8.99
CA LEU A 180 15.55 -11.94 7.92
C LEU A 180 15.02 -11.07 6.78
N VAL A 181 14.46 -9.88 7.07
CA VAL A 181 13.93 -9.00 6.03
C VAL A 181 15.04 -8.46 5.12
N VAL A 182 16.20 -8.10 5.68
CA VAL A 182 17.35 -7.61 4.88
C VAL A 182 17.83 -8.70 3.93
N PHE A 183 18.06 -9.90 4.45
CA PHE A 183 18.47 -11.04 3.62
C PHE A 183 17.42 -11.34 2.54
N TYR A 184 16.14 -11.38 2.91
CA TYR A 184 15.05 -11.65 1.99
C TYR A 184 14.95 -10.60 0.87
N VAL A 185 15.06 -9.32 1.22
CA VAL A 185 14.99 -8.21 0.24
C VAL A 185 16.20 -8.23 -0.68
N LEU A 186 17.42 -8.31 -0.12
CA LEU A 186 18.62 -8.22 -0.94
C LEU A 186 18.82 -9.45 -1.83
N ILE A 187 18.61 -10.65 -1.30
CA ILE A 187 18.91 -11.90 -2.00
C ILE A 187 17.67 -12.46 -2.69
N ALA A 188 16.62 -12.81 -1.92
CA ALA A 188 15.45 -13.49 -2.49
C ALA A 188 14.64 -12.60 -3.44
N LYS A 189 14.59 -11.28 -3.20
CA LYS A 189 13.94 -10.30 -4.07
C LYS A 189 14.89 -9.67 -5.09
N GLY A 190 16.20 -9.93 -5.00
CA GLY A 190 17.21 -9.47 -5.95
C GLY A 190 17.55 -7.96 -5.84
N ALA A 191 17.15 -7.29 -4.76
CA ALA A 191 17.40 -5.86 -4.59
C ALA A 191 18.91 -5.54 -4.51
N LEU A 192 19.77 -6.51 -4.22
CA LEU A 192 21.23 -6.36 -4.30
C LEU A 192 21.67 -5.89 -5.70
N LEU A 193 20.99 -6.34 -6.76
CA LEU A 193 21.28 -5.97 -8.14
C LEU A 193 20.76 -4.58 -8.53
N ASP A 194 20.01 -3.92 -7.65
CA ASP A 194 19.51 -2.57 -7.86
C ASP A 194 20.44 -1.48 -7.29
N GLY A 195 21.64 -1.88 -6.86
CA GLY A 195 22.68 -0.96 -6.37
C GLY A 195 22.22 -0.15 -5.16
N SER A 196 22.52 1.15 -5.15
CA SER A 196 22.18 2.04 -4.03
C SER A 196 20.68 2.11 -3.71
N ALA A 197 19.81 2.00 -4.73
CA ALA A 197 18.35 2.01 -4.52
C ALA A 197 17.88 0.75 -3.78
N GLY A 198 18.45 -0.41 -4.12
CA GLY A 198 18.14 -1.67 -3.44
C GLY A 198 18.64 -1.68 -1.99
N TRP A 199 19.83 -1.18 -1.72
CA TRP A 199 20.36 -1.02 -0.36
C TRP A 199 19.52 -0.02 0.45
N TYR A 200 19.14 1.10 -0.13
CA TYR A 200 18.28 2.08 0.54
C TYR A 200 16.95 1.44 0.96
N TYR A 201 16.32 0.69 0.05
CA TYR A 201 15.09 -0.03 0.34
C TYR A 201 15.28 -1.09 1.44
N ALA A 202 16.36 -1.86 1.38
CA ALA A 202 16.67 -2.86 2.39
C ALA A 202 16.85 -2.24 3.79
N PHE A 203 17.54 -1.10 3.88
CA PHE A 203 17.68 -0.36 5.14
C PHE A 203 16.35 0.22 5.63
N GLN A 204 15.50 0.72 4.75
CA GLN A 204 14.16 1.11 5.16
C GLN A 204 13.38 -0.07 5.75
N ARG A 205 13.47 -1.25 5.14
CA ARG A 205 12.80 -2.46 5.67
C ARG A 205 13.41 -2.91 7.00
N LEU A 206 14.72 -2.84 7.15
CA LEU A 206 15.39 -3.09 8.43
C LEU A 206 14.87 -2.17 9.53
N VAL A 207 14.90 -0.86 9.29
CA VAL A 207 14.43 0.14 10.27
C VAL A 207 12.96 -0.11 10.63
N ALA A 208 12.10 -0.37 9.66
CA ALA A 208 10.68 -0.65 9.92
C ALA A 208 10.51 -1.87 10.84
N GLU A 209 11.20 -2.98 10.58
CA GLU A 209 11.11 -4.19 11.43
C GLU A 209 11.78 -4.00 12.79
N VAL A 210 12.85 -3.20 12.89
CA VAL A 210 13.45 -2.84 14.19
C VAL A 210 12.46 -2.04 15.03
N LEU A 211 11.76 -1.08 14.44
CA LEU A 211 10.76 -0.28 15.16
C LEU A 211 9.58 -1.16 15.64
N VAL A 212 9.12 -2.12 14.85
CA VAL A 212 8.10 -3.09 15.28
C VAL A 212 8.63 -3.96 16.42
N ALA A 213 9.85 -4.47 16.31
CA ALA A 213 10.47 -5.27 17.36
C ALA A 213 10.61 -4.50 18.69
N LEU A 214 11.04 -3.23 18.62
CA LEU A 214 11.11 -2.36 19.78
C LEU A 214 9.74 -2.10 20.40
N ALA A 215 8.72 -1.79 19.59
CA ALA A 215 7.37 -1.58 20.08
C ALA A 215 6.76 -2.84 20.74
N LEU A 216 7.08 -4.04 20.22
CA LEU A 216 6.69 -5.31 20.84
C LEU A 216 7.38 -5.55 22.18
N LEU A 217 8.69 -5.26 22.27
CA LEU A 217 9.46 -5.42 23.49
C LEU A 217 9.03 -4.42 24.57
N ASP A 218 8.82 -3.17 24.19
CA ASP A 218 8.36 -2.11 25.08
C ASP A 218 7.03 -2.47 25.75
N ARG A 219 6.03 -2.91 24.98
CA ARG A 219 4.74 -3.37 25.52
C ARG A 219 4.86 -4.60 26.44
N ARG A 220 5.76 -5.54 26.12
CA ARG A 220 6.00 -6.72 26.96
C ARG A 220 6.68 -6.35 28.29
N LEU A 221 7.62 -5.40 28.25
CA LEU A 221 8.37 -4.95 29.43
C LEU A 221 7.54 -4.02 30.32
N SER A 222 6.69 -3.17 29.73
CA SER A 222 5.80 -2.28 30.49
C SER A 222 4.63 -3.02 31.16
N GLY A 223 4.43 -4.32 30.83
CA GLY A 223 3.32 -5.10 31.38
C GLY A 223 1.94 -4.71 30.82
N GLU A 224 1.90 -3.90 29.78
CA GLU A 224 0.68 -3.63 29.02
C GLU A 224 0.20 -4.94 28.35
N ARG A 225 -0.60 -5.70 29.10
CA ARG A 225 -1.36 -6.82 28.50
C ARG A 225 -2.43 -6.22 27.60
N ALA A 226 -2.47 -6.70 26.37
CA ALA A 226 -3.54 -6.43 25.43
C ALA A 226 -4.90 -6.92 25.96
#